data_843657ec8630e5d5237e5f139525bc2a
#
_entry.id   843657ec8630e5d5237e5f139525bc2a
#
_cell.length_a   1.000
_cell.length_b   1.000
_cell.length_c   1.000
_cell.angle_alpha   90.00
_cell.angle_beta   90.00
_cell.angle_gamma   90.00
#
_symmetry.space_group_name_H-M   'P 1'
#
loop_
_entity.id
_entity.type
_entity.pdbx_description
1 polymer ?
#
loop_
_entity_poly.entity_id
_entity_poly.type
_entity_poly.pdbx_seq_one_letter_code
_entity_poly.pdbx_strand_id
1 'polypeptide(L)'
;MARMQLHRFGDCSPKLPEKKPALDRRGFLATAAGLAATAATLKAASAETVAPFGQTAAPTLQTPLPLGPLPGARYPDARLESMKKTGPSFGPTGFPAFAGTMAVERVATGFRWAEGPVYFAAGRYVLFSDIPNNRIMRFCEDDGHLSVYRQPSMNSNGNTIDRQGRLLTCEHSGRRVTRTELDGSLTIIADKYNGKKLNSPNDVVVAADDSIWFCDPSYGIGGFYEGIKADKEQDKQNVYRVDPKTGDIKVVVDDFIQPNGLCFSPDEKKLYVCDTGYTNGPENPSHIRVFDVDLAAGRLSNSKVFADMPKPSITDGLRCDRDGRLWCSVGWGDPNEDGVRCYTAEGDLLGKVHIPETVANLCFGGQQRNRLYICGSSSLYALYTSVQGALKP
;
A
#
# COMPACT_ATOMS: atom_id res chain seq x y z
N MET A 1 43.13 50.26 -14.65
CA MET A 1 44.25 49.43 -14.15
C MET A 1 44.06 49.23 -12.65
N ALA A 2 43.55 48.14 -12.19
CA ALA A 2 43.49 47.76 -10.78
C ALA A 2 43.90 46.30 -10.67
N ARG A 3 45.01 46.04 -9.99
CA ARG A 3 45.61 44.73 -9.76
C ARG A 3 44.78 43.96 -8.74
N MET A 4 44.31 42.78 -9.10
CA MET A 4 43.69 41.82 -8.22
C MET A 4 44.78 40.99 -7.52
N GLN A 5 44.85 41.06 -6.17
CA GLN A 5 45.72 40.21 -5.36
C GLN A 5 45.08 38.83 -5.16
N LEU A 6 45.80 37.77 -5.50
CA LEU A 6 45.48 36.38 -5.22
C LEU A 6 45.85 36.07 -3.75
N HIS A 7 44.84 35.72 -2.95
CA HIS A 7 45.06 35.06 -1.67
C HIS A 7 45.30 33.57 -1.85
N ARG A 8 46.41 33.06 -1.32
CA ARG A 8 46.76 31.65 -1.25
C ARG A 8 45.86 30.94 -0.26
N PHE A 9 45.25 29.85 -0.68
CA PHE A 9 44.56 28.90 0.20
C PHE A 9 45.59 28.08 0.98
N GLY A 10 45.40 28.00 2.29
CA GLY A 10 46.19 27.17 3.18
C GLY A 10 45.88 25.70 3.01
N ASP A 11 46.93 24.93 3.13
CA ASP A 11 46.96 23.46 3.08
C ASP A 11 46.26 22.85 4.32
N CYS A 12 45.10 22.19 4.14
CA CYS A 12 44.39 21.42 5.15
C CYS A 12 44.49 19.93 4.84
N SER A 13 45.65 19.34 5.14
CA SER A 13 45.77 17.87 5.14
C SER A 13 45.23 17.32 6.46
N PRO A 14 44.29 16.33 6.43
CA PRO A 14 43.82 15.70 7.65
C PRO A 14 44.87 14.76 8.25
N LYS A 15 45.18 14.96 9.54
CA LYS A 15 46.03 14.02 10.32
C LYS A 15 45.27 12.69 10.52
N LEU A 16 45.87 11.60 10.11
CA LEU A 16 45.43 10.22 10.37
C LEU A 16 45.53 9.92 11.88
N PRO A 17 44.56 9.21 12.47
CA PRO A 17 44.61 8.79 13.86
C PRO A 17 45.65 7.64 14.05
N GLU A 18 46.39 7.76 15.16
CA GLU A 18 47.40 6.78 15.58
C GLU A 18 46.82 5.36 15.79
N LYS A 19 47.51 4.35 15.30
CA LYS A 19 47.21 2.94 15.47
C LYS A 19 47.31 2.54 16.93
N LYS A 20 46.22 2.04 17.51
CA LYS A 20 46.20 1.28 18.76
C LYS A 20 46.90 -0.08 18.56
N PRO A 21 47.68 -0.58 19.55
CA PRO A 21 48.39 -1.85 19.43
C PRO A 21 47.44 -3.04 19.37
N ALA A 22 47.77 -4.04 18.55
CA ALA A 22 47.02 -5.26 18.36
C ALA A 22 47.06 -6.11 19.64
N LEU A 23 45.92 -6.59 20.11
CA LEU A 23 45.78 -7.53 21.19
C LEU A 23 46.31 -8.90 20.74
N ASP A 24 47.28 -9.42 21.53
CA ASP A 24 47.91 -10.72 21.35
C ASP A 24 46.88 -11.87 21.58
N ARG A 25 46.85 -12.83 20.65
CA ARG A 25 46.00 -14.02 20.69
C ARG A 25 46.19 -14.95 21.90
N ARG A 26 47.19 -14.73 22.71
CA ARG A 26 47.49 -15.55 23.91
C ARG A 26 46.71 -15.13 25.15
N GLY A 27 46.09 -13.95 25.18
CA GLY A 27 45.30 -13.47 26.30
C GLY A 27 43.85 -13.98 26.34
N PHE A 28 43.36 -14.59 25.26
CA PHE A 28 41.94 -14.99 25.16
C PHE A 28 41.67 -16.42 25.70
N LEU A 29 42.69 -17.24 25.95
CA LEU A 29 42.53 -18.62 26.43
C LEU A 29 42.64 -18.76 27.95
N ALA A 30 43.01 -17.73 28.69
CA ALA A 30 43.17 -17.80 30.15
C ALA A 30 41.91 -17.42 30.96
N THR A 31 40.89 -16.86 30.34
CA THR A 31 39.63 -16.45 31.00
C THR A 31 38.48 -17.45 30.83
N ALA A 32 38.63 -18.50 30.01
CA ALA A 32 37.62 -19.52 29.80
C ALA A 32 37.69 -20.73 30.74
N ALA A 33 38.72 -20.82 31.55
CA ALA A 33 38.94 -21.98 32.47
C ALA A 33 38.50 -21.73 33.93
N GLY A 34 37.96 -20.56 34.24
CA GLY A 34 37.60 -20.19 35.61
C GLY A 34 36.08 -20.26 35.95
N LEU A 35 35.21 -20.65 35.03
CA LEU A 35 33.75 -20.63 35.22
C LEU A 35 33.07 -22.02 35.12
N ALA A 36 33.84 -23.11 35.21
CA ALA A 36 33.27 -24.46 35.07
C ALA A 36 33.18 -25.27 36.40
N ALA A 37 33.25 -24.63 37.56
CA ALA A 37 33.30 -25.37 38.84
C ALA A 37 32.31 -24.96 39.93
N THR A 38 31.13 -24.36 39.58
CA THR A 38 30.08 -24.13 40.57
C THR A 38 28.67 -24.27 40.00
N ALA A 39 28.37 -25.37 39.33
CA ALA A 39 27.03 -25.73 38.93
C ALA A 39 26.71 -27.19 39.21
N ALA A 40 26.71 -27.55 40.49
CA ALA A 40 26.10 -28.79 40.92
C ALA A 40 25.41 -28.55 42.28
N THR A 41 24.08 -28.72 42.25
CA THR A 41 23.10 -28.81 43.34
C THR A 41 22.19 -27.59 43.48
N LEU A 42 21.20 -27.55 42.59
CA LEU A 42 19.85 -27.06 42.95
C LEU A 42 18.82 -27.99 42.28
N LYS A 43 18.15 -28.76 43.11
CA LYS A 43 17.08 -29.68 42.76
C LYS A 43 15.93 -28.92 42.13
N ALA A 44 15.38 -29.48 41.07
CA ALA A 44 14.25 -29.07 40.31
C ALA A 44 13.01 -28.77 41.17
N ALA A 45 12.53 -27.53 41.08
CA ALA A 45 11.12 -27.23 41.14
C ALA A 45 10.65 -27.08 39.70
N SER A 46 9.68 -27.88 39.29
CA SER A 46 9.04 -27.84 37.99
C SER A 46 8.37 -26.49 37.82
N ALA A 47 9.07 -25.54 37.21
CA ALA A 47 8.43 -24.40 36.60
C ALA A 47 7.91 -24.88 35.22
N GLU A 48 6.60 -24.94 35.07
CA GLU A 48 6.00 -24.98 33.76
C GLU A 48 6.56 -23.78 32.99
N THR A 49 7.46 -24.07 32.06
CA THR A 49 7.90 -23.08 31.08
C THR A 49 6.69 -22.80 30.23
N VAL A 50 6.02 -21.68 30.52
CA VAL A 50 5.18 -21.01 29.54
C VAL A 50 6.08 -20.76 28.35
N ALA A 51 5.87 -21.51 27.28
CA ALA A 51 6.57 -21.30 26.03
C ALA A 51 6.41 -19.82 25.63
N PRO A 52 7.49 -19.12 25.29
CA PRO A 52 7.37 -17.77 24.79
C PRO A 52 6.41 -17.82 23.61
N PHE A 53 5.39 -16.95 23.63
CA PHE A 53 4.32 -16.82 22.65
C PHE A 53 4.80 -17.26 21.28
N GLY A 54 4.28 -18.39 20.85
CA GLY A 54 4.20 -18.93 19.51
C GLY A 54 5.15 -18.34 18.48
N GLN A 55 6.42 -18.65 18.58
CA GLN A 55 7.14 -18.97 17.36
C GLN A 55 6.56 -20.32 16.87
N THR A 56 5.31 -20.30 16.34
CA THR A 56 5.01 -21.22 15.26
C THR A 56 6.17 -21.02 14.29
N ALA A 57 6.98 -22.05 14.08
CA ALA A 57 8.05 -22.03 13.11
C ALA A 57 7.53 -21.27 11.91
N ALA A 58 8.17 -20.14 11.60
CA ALA A 58 7.77 -19.36 10.43
C ALA A 58 7.69 -20.42 9.33
N PRO A 59 6.55 -20.54 8.63
CA PRO A 59 6.41 -21.54 7.60
C PRO A 59 7.66 -21.42 6.78
N THR A 60 8.42 -22.51 6.65
CA THR A 60 9.67 -22.56 5.92
C THR A 60 9.44 -21.80 4.65
N LEU A 61 10.01 -20.60 4.55
CA LEU A 61 9.97 -19.78 3.36
C LEU A 61 10.37 -20.74 2.25
N GLN A 62 9.41 -21.14 1.44
CA GLN A 62 9.73 -21.69 0.13
C GLN A 62 10.78 -20.73 -0.41
N THR A 63 11.92 -21.24 -0.83
CA THR A 63 13.08 -20.50 -1.30
C THR A 63 12.61 -19.17 -1.88
N PRO A 64 13.02 -18.01 -1.33
CA PRO A 64 12.50 -16.74 -1.81
C PRO A 64 12.65 -16.76 -3.33
N LEU A 65 11.56 -16.63 -4.05
CA LEU A 65 11.63 -16.46 -5.50
C LEU A 65 12.62 -15.34 -5.73
N PRO A 66 13.57 -15.47 -6.64
CA PRO A 66 14.65 -14.51 -6.81
C PRO A 66 14.04 -13.11 -6.86
N LEU A 67 14.49 -12.23 -5.97
CA LEU A 67 14.16 -10.83 -5.99
C LEU A 67 14.77 -10.27 -7.29
N GLY A 68 13.94 -10.10 -8.29
CA GLY A 68 14.36 -9.59 -9.59
C GLY A 68 13.22 -9.71 -10.59
N PRO A 69 13.27 -8.93 -11.66
CA PRO A 69 12.27 -9.03 -12.71
C PRO A 69 12.28 -10.46 -13.22
N LEU A 70 11.13 -11.11 -13.13
CA LEU A 70 10.94 -12.33 -13.92
C LEU A 70 11.03 -11.89 -15.38
N PRO A 71 11.95 -12.46 -16.20
CA PRO A 71 12.09 -12.04 -17.58
C PRO A 71 10.74 -12.15 -18.26
N GLY A 72 10.13 -10.97 -18.54
CA GLY A 72 9.03 -10.76 -19.44
C GLY A 72 7.89 -11.79 -19.43
N ALA A 73 7.44 -12.27 -18.25
CA ALA A 73 6.25 -13.09 -18.19
C ALA A 73 5.07 -12.25 -18.69
N ARG A 74 4.76 -12.40 -19.97
CA ARG A 74 3.58 -11.83 -20.60
C ARG A 74 2.48 -12.86 -20.51
N TYR A 75 1.31 -12.41 -20.09
CA TYR A 75 0.10 -13.22 -20.15
C TYR A 75 -0.63 -12.84 -21.43
N PRO A 76 -0.49 -13.64 -22.50
CA PRO A 76 -1.23 -13.41 -23.75
C PRO A 76 -2.74 -13.48 -23.54
N ASP A 77 -3.19 -14.12 -22.48
CA ASP A 77 -4.59 -14.30 -22.10
C ASP A 77 -5.14 -13.22 -21.19
N ALA A 78 -4.45 -12.10 -21.00
CA ALA A 78 -5.09 -10.94 -20.42
C ALA A 78 -6.25 -10.53 -21.31
N ARG A 79 -7.38 -11.20 -21.13
CA ARG A 79 -8.61 -10.91 -21.83
C ARG A 79 -9.06 -9.53 -21.44
N LEU A 80 -9.00 -8.63 -22.40
CA LEU A 80 -9.59 -7.31 -22.28
C LEU A 80 -11.01 -7.41 -22.81
N GLU A 81 -11.97 -7.40 -21.89
CA GLU A 81 -13.37 -7.35 -22.26
C GLU A 81 -13.85 -5.92 -22.33
N SER A 82 -14.26 -5.49 -23.51
CA SER A 82 -14.91 -4.22 -23.71
C SER A 82 -16.42 -4.39 -23.65
N MET A 83 -17.08 -3.57 -22.81
CA MET A 83 -18.50 -3.63 -22.55
C MET A 83 -19.33 -2.61 -23.34
N LYS A 84 -18.74 -1.47 -23.68
CA LYS A 84 -19.41 -0.42 -24.46
C LYS A 84 -18.58 0.04 -25.65
N LYS A 85 -19.21 0.13 -26.81
CA LYS A 85 -18.67 0.86 -27.96
C LYS A 85 -18.94 2.34 -27.72
N THR A 86 -17.98 3.07 -27.17
CA THR A 86 -18.10 4.51 -26.96
C THR A 86 -16.99 5.24 -27.69
N GLY A 87 -17.34 6.01 -28.67
CA GLY A 87 -16.53 7.06 -29.30
C GLY A 87 -15.28 6.65 -30.05
N PRO A 88 -14.75 7.53 -30.89
CA PRO A 88 -13.59 7.24 -31.76
C PRO A 88 -12.24 7.26 -31.05
N SER A 89 -12.17 7.68 -29.79
CA SER A 89 -10.89 7.96 -29.10
C SER A 89 -10.18 6.72 -28.56
N PHE A 90 -10.85 5.57 -28.52
CA PHE A 90 -10.32 4.38 -27.85
C PHE A 90 -10.38 3.12 -28.71
N GLY A 91 -10.34 3.28 -30.02
CA GLY A 91 -10.58 2.17 -30.93
C GLY A 91 -12.07 1.75 -30.94
N PRO A 92 -12.41 0.65 -31.58
CA PRO A 92 -13.81 0.27 -31.83
C PRO A 92 -14.61 -0.06 -30.57
N THR A 93 -14.00 -0.07 -29.40
CA THR A 93 -14.57 -0.62 -28.19
C THR A 93 -14.73 0.35 -27.02
N GLY A 94 -14.13 1.56 -27.09
CA GLY A 94 -14.24 2.56 -26.00
C GLY A 94 -13.43 2.27 -24.74
N PHE A 95 -12.84 1.07 -24.60
CA PHE A 95 -11.99 0.72 -23.48
C PHE A 95 -10.61 1.38 -23.64
N PRO A 96 -10.10 2.12 -22.61
CA PRO A 96 -8.87 2.89 -22.73
C PRO A 96 -7.60 2.04 -22.56
N ALA A 97 -7.50 0.94 -23.27
CA ALA A 97 -6.31 0.10 -23.29
C ALA A 97 -5.61 0.21 -24.63
N PHE A 98 -4.29 -0.05 -24.66
CA PHE A 98 -3.50 0.04 -25.89
C PHE A 98 -3.88 -1.05 -26.87
N ALA A 99 -4.27 -0.67 -28.11
CA ALA A 99 -4.36 -1.62 -29.20
C ALA A 99 -2.94 -1.99 -29.68
N GLY A 100 -2.62 -3.27 -29.73
CA GLY A 100 -1.39 -3.77 -30.37
C GLY A 100 -0.38 -4.49 -29.48
N THR A 101 -0.17 -4.06 -28.24
CA THR A 101 0.68 -4.79 -27.28
C THR A 101 0.02 -4.87 -25.91
N MET A 102 -1.26 -5.17 -25.88
CA MET A 102 -2.06 -5.27 -24.66
C MET A 102 -1.71 -6.55 -23.90
N ALA A 103 -0.50 -6.59 -23.36
CA ALA A 103 -0.10 -7.67 -22.48
C ALA A 103 -0.07 -7.15 -21.04
N VAL A 104 -0.72 -7.88 -20.14
CA VAL A 104 -0.44 -7.74 -18.72
C VAL A 104 0.93 -8.39 -18.47
N GLU A 105 1.83 -7.65 -17.89
CA GLU A 105 3.16 -8.11 -17.51
C GLU A 105 3.16 -8.41 -16.01
N ARG A 106 3.60 -9.59 -15.60
CA ARG A 106 3.96 -9.86 -14.22
C ARG A 106 5.38 -9.35 -14.00
N VAL A 107 5.52 -8.22 -13.31
CA VAL A 107 6.83 -7.54 -13.13
C VAL A 107 7.57 -7.98 -11.89
N ALA A 108 6.86 -8.50 -10.88
CA ALA A 108 7.46 -9.08 -9.67
C ALA A 108 6.51 -10.11 -9.06
N THR A 109 7.04 -11.03 -8.25
CA THR A 109 6.28 -12.07 -7.53
C THR A 109 7.02 -12.50 -6.25
N GLY A 110 6.38 -13.34 -5.43
CA GLY A 110 6.95 -13.84 -4.18
C GLY A 110 6.41 -13.12 -2.94
N PHE A 111 5.24 -12.53 -3.06
CA PHE A 111 4.52 -11.89 -1.96
C PHE A 111 3.48 -12.84 -1.37
N ARG A 112 2.97 -12.51 -0.19
CA ARG A 112 1.85 -13.24 0.41
C ARG A 112 0.52 -12.55 0.19
N TRP A 113 0.56 -11.23 0.25
CA TRP A 113 -0.58 -10.37 -0.08
C TRP A 113 -0.05 -8.99 -0.45
N ALA A 114 0.13 -8.76 -1.76
CA ALA A 114 0.56 -7.48 -2.30
C ALA A 114 -0.60 -6.48 -2.29
N GLU A 115 -0.36 -5.28 -1.73
CA GLU A 115 -1.39 -4.29 -1.49
C GLU A 115 -0.84 -2.85 -1.49
N GLY A 116 -1.73 -1.87 -1.55
CA GLY A 116 -1.45 -0.46 -1.36
C GLY A 116 -0.35 0.12 -2.24
N PRO A 117 -0.41 -0.03 -3.57
CA PRO A 117 0.64 0.47 -4.43
C PRO A 117 0.57 1.99 -4.57
N VAL A 118 1.75 2.62 -4.54
CA VAL A 118 1.92 4.05 -4.83
C VAL A 118 3.18 4.28 -5.67
N TYR A 119 3.07 5.16 -6.68
CA TYR A 119 4.17 5.46 -7.59
C TYR A 119 4.89 6.75 -7.22
N PHE A 120 6.19 6.66 -7.02
CA PHE A 120 7.09 7.79 -6.80
C PHE A 120 7.71 8.23 -8.11
N ALA A 121 7.16 9.29 -8.71
CA ALA A 121 7.56 9.74 -10.04
C ALA A 121 9.01 10.25 -10.10
N ALA A 122 9.49 10.95 -9.06
CA ALA A 122 10.85 11.47 -9.01
C ALA A 122 11.92 10.37 -8.97
N GLY A 123 11.61 9.24 -8.31
CA GLY A 123 12.52 8.10 -8.20
C GLY A 123 12.17 6.95 -9.15
N ARG A 124 11.10 7.08 -9.94
CA ARG A 124 10.62 6.08 -10.90
C ARG A 124 10.48 4.68 -10.32
N TYR A 125 9.82 4.59 -9.16
CA TYR A 125 9.57 3.32 -8.49
C TYR A 125 8.16 3.24 -7.91
N VAL A 126 7.68 2.02 -7.74
CA VAL A 126 6.46 1.69 -7.01
C VAL A 126 6.83 1.21 -5.62
N LEU A 127 6.18 1.76 -4.59
CA LEU A 127 6.12 1.14 -3.27
C LEU A 127 4.79 0.40 -3.14
N PHE A 128 4.81 -0.73 -2.47
CA PHE A 128 3.61 -1.50 -2.14
C PHE A 128 3.85 -2.36 -0.91
N SER A 129 2.79 -2.67 -0.21
CA SER A 129 2.83 -3.48 1.00
C SER A 129 2.81 -4.97 0.65
N ASP A 130 3.57 -5.77 1.37
CA ASP A 130 3.44 -7.23 1.45
C ASP A 130 3.02 -7.53 2.90
N ILE A 131 1.70 -7.45 3.13
CA ILE A 131 1.11 -7.29 4.46
C ILE A 131 1.52 -8.41 5.41
N PRO A 132 1.30 -9.72 5.09
CA PRO A 132 1.62 -10.80 6.03
C PRO A 132 3.12 -10.96 6.28
N ASN A 133 3.97 -10.54 5.34
CA ASN A 133 5.42 -10.52 5.50
C ASN A 133 5.93 -9.28 6.25
N ASN A 134 5.02 -8.41 6.67
CA ASN A 134 5.30 -7.22 7.48
C ASN A 134 6.38 -6.32 6.88
N ARG A 135 6.24 -6.03 5.56
CA ARG A 135 7.22 -5.23 4.81
C ARG A 135 6.58 -4.37 3.73
N ILE A 136 7.22 -3.25 3.41
CA ILE A 136 6.96 -2.46 2.20
C ILE A 136 8.04 -2.80 1.19
N MET A 137 7.62 -3.13 -0.02
CA MET A 137 8.49 -3.44 -1.14
C MET A 137 8.68 -2.23 -2.03
N ARG A 138 9.81 -2.18 -2.73
CA ARG A 138 10.11 -1.19 -3.77
C ARG A 138 10.46 -1.90 -5.07
N PHE A 139 9.73 -1.59 -6.13
CA PHE A 139 10.01 -2.02 -7.49
C PHE A 139 10.48 -0.80 -8.31
N CYS A 140 11.73 -0.82 -8.77
CA CYS A 140 12.32 0.22 -9.62
C CYS A 140 11.92 -0.03 -11.08
N GLU A 141 11.32 0.98 -11.73
CA GLU A 141 10.81 0.84 -13.09
C GLU A 141 11.95 0.75 -14.12
N ASP A 142 13.08 1.41 -13.87
CA ASP A 142 14.18 1.55 -14.83
C ASP A 142 14.94 0.24 -15.09
N ASP A 143 15.16 -0.54 -14.04
CA ASP A 143 15.97 -1.76 -14.09
C ASP A 143 15.23 -3.00 -13.63
N GLY A 144 13.96 -2.85 -13.17
CA GLY A 144 13.16 -3.92 -12.63
C GLY A 144 13.62 -4.43 -11.26
N HIS A 145 14.52 -3.70 -10.58
CA HIS A 145 15.05 -4.13 -9.29
C HIS A 145 13.97 -4.12 -8.22
N LEU A 146 13.82 -5.26 -7.52
CA LEU A 146 12.93 -5.42 -6.38
C LEU A 146 13.72 -5.44 -5.08
N SER A 147 13.35 -4.61 -4.13
CA SER A 147 13.99 -4.54 -2.82
C SER A 147 12.98 -4.30 -1.70
N VAL A 148 13.38 -4.56 -0.46
CA VAL A 148 12.63 -4.14 0.72
C VAL A 148 12.89 -2.66 0.96
N TYR A 149 11.82 -1.88 1.04
CA TYR A 149 11.88 -0.46 1.39
C TYR A 149 11.85 -0.24 2.90
N ARG A 150 10.92 -0.93 3.61
CA ARG A 150 10.77 -0.83 5.07
C ARG A 150 10.36 -2.18 5.67
N GLN A 151 11.06 -2.61 6.72
CA GLN A 151 10.73 -3.80 7.52
C GLN A 151 11.29 -3.63 8.94
N PRO A 152 10.49 -3.82 10.03
CA PRO A 152 9.05 -4.12 9.99
C PRO A 152 8.23 -2.91 9.48
N SER A 153 7.08 -3.19 8.85
CA SER A 153 6.14 -2.17 8.37
C SER A 153 4.90 -2.03 9.24
N MET A 154 4.80 -2.76 10.34
CA MET A 154 3.61 -2.87 11.20
C MET A 154 2.39 -3.40 10.43
N ASN A 155 2.63 -4.39 9.55
CA ASN A 155 1.63 -4.93 8.62
C ASN A 155 0.95 -3.79 7.84
N SER A 156 1.78 -2.97 7.19
CA SER A 156 1.29 -1.87 6.35
C SER A 156 0.33 -2.39 5.27
N ASN A 157 -0.68 -1.60 4.94
CA ASN A 157 -1.63 -1.85 3.87
C ASN A 157 -1.57 -0.72 2.84
N GLY A 158 -2.58 0.15 2.76
CA GLY A 158 -2.66 1.25 1.82
C GLY A 158 -1.54 2.27 1.97
N ASN A 159 -1.03 2.75 0.85
CA ASN A 159 -0.03 3.80 0.80
C ASN A 159 -0.42 4.88 -0.19
N THR A 160 -0.04 6.11 0.12
CA THR A 160 -0.14 7.26 -0.79
C THR A 160 1.04 8.21 -0.56
N ILE A 161 1.15 9.24 -1.38
CA ILE A 161 2.11 10.34 -1.17
C ILE A 161 1.36 11.64 -0.91
N ASP A 162 1.95 12.52 -0.12
CA ASP A 162 1.46 13.88 0.01
C ASP A 162 2.06 14.81 -1.08
N ARG A 163 1.66 16.07 -1.07
CA ARG A 163 2.12 17.06 -2.07
C ARG A 163 3.60 17.41 -1.94
N GLN A 164 4.23 17.06 -0.81
CA GLN A 164 5.66 17.19 -0.58
C GLN A 164 6.43 15.93 -0.98
N GLY A 165 5.75 14.90 -1.49
CA GLY A 165 6.33 13.64 -1.91
C GLY A 165 6.66 12.69 -0.76
N ARG A 166 6.07 12.90 0.44
CA ARG A 166 6.26 12.03 1.61
C ARG A 166 5.28 10.88 1.59
N LEU A 167 5.75 9.70 1.97
CA LEU A 167 4.93 8.49 2.04
C LEU A 167 3.99 8.55 3.24
N LEU A 168 2.68 8.37 3.00
CA LEU A 168 1.70 8.03 4.01
C LEU A 168 1.39 6.54 3.94
N THR A 169 1.23 5.91 5.09
CA THR A 169 1.02 4.47 5.22
C THR A 169 -0.05 4.17 6.26
N CYS A 170 -1.02 3.33 5.91
CA CYS A 170 -1.91 2.67 6.86
C CYS A 170 -1.20 1.47 7.47
N GLU A 171 -1.19 1.36 8.79
CA GLU A 171 -0.50 0.30 9.53
C GLU A 171 -1.51 -0.50 10.35
N HIS A 172 -1.78 -1.74 9.93
CA HIS A 172 -2.77 -2.62 10.58
C HIS A 172 -2.40 -2.94 12.03
N SER A 173 -1.20 -3.51 12.26
CA SER A 173 -0.75 -3.85 13.62
C SER A 173 -0.45 -2.61 14.46
N GLY A 174 -0.09 -1.51 13.81
CA GLY A 174 0.08 -0.20 14.47
C GLY A 174 -1.24 0.45 14.82
N ARG A 175 -2.35 0.05 14.19
CA ARG A 175 -3.68 0.67 14.32
C ARG A 175 -3.61 2.18 14.12
N ARG A 176 -2.91 2.61 13.04
CA ARG A 176 -2.58 4.02 12.83
C ARG A 176 -2.30 4.34 11.36
N VAL A 177 -2.36 5.61 11.05
CA VAL A 177 -1.82 6.19 9.82
C VAL A 177 -0.52 6.92 10.17
N THR A 178 0.55 6.66 9.41
CA THR A 178 1.85 7.29 9.60
C THR A 178 2.29 8.02 8.35
N ARG A 179 3.21 8.99 8.51
CA ARG A 179 3.91 9.64 7.43
C ARG A 179 5.41 9.46 7.61
N THR A 180 6.08 9.01 6.56
CA THR A 180 7.55 8.98 6.52
C THR A 180 8.05 10.34 6.08
N GLU A 181 8.78 11.02 6.95
CA GLU A 181 9.34 12.34 6.69
C GLU A 181 10.55 12.24 5.74
N LEU A 182 11.01 13.36 5.20
CA LEU A 182 12.14 13.38 4.25
C LEU A 182 13.47 12.93 4.87
N ASP A 183 13.61 13.03 6.20
CA ASP A 183 14.75 12.50 6.94
C ASP A 183 14.64 11.02 7.32
N GLY A 184 13.54 10.37 6.90
CA GLY A 184 13.24 8.97 7.19
C GLY A 184 12.57 8.70 8.54
N SER A 185 12.34 9.71 9.37
CA SER A 185 11.59 9.58 10.61
C SER A 185 10.10 9.33 10.33
N LEU A 186 9.37 8.77 11.32
CA LEU A 186 7.95 8.50 11.22
C LEU A 186 7.15 9.45 12.11
N THR A 187 6.20 10.15 11.50
CA THR A 187 5.19 10.95 12.19
C THR A 187 3.87 10.17 12.25
N ILE A 188 3.28 10.03 13.43
CA ILE A 188 1.93 9.48 13.58
C ILE A 188 0.93 10.57 13.18
N ILE A 189 0.12 10.28 12.16
CA ILE A 189 -0.93 11.18 11.68
C ILE A 189 -2.23 10.97 12.46
N ALA A 190 -2.61 9.71 12.69
CA ALA A 190 -3.79 9.34 13.46
C ALA A 190 -3.59 7.94 14.04
N ASP A 191 -3.89 7.75 15.33
CA ASP A 191 -3.89 6.44 16.00
C ASP A 191 -5.14 6.24 16.87
N LYS A 192 -5.88 7.31 17.13
CA LYS A 192 -7.06 7.32 18.00
C LYS A 192 -8.13 8.27 17.49
N TYR A 193 -9.38 7.95 17.84
CA TYR A 193 -10.51 8.84 17.72
C TYR A 193 -11.32 8.81 19.02
N ASN A 194 -11.62 9.98 19.59
CA ASN A 194 -12.31 10.12 20.89
C ASN A 194 -11.65 9.29 22.02
N GLY A 195 -10.31 9.25 22.06
CA GLY A 195 -9.53 8.54 23.07
C GLY A 195 -9.42 7.03 22.88
N LYS A 196 -10.18 6.43 21.94
CA LYS A 196 -10.17 5.01 21.60
C LYS A 196 -9.24 4.77 20.39
N LYS A 197 -8.51 3.66 20.38
CA LYS A 197 -7.69 3.28 19.22
C LYS A 197 -8.54 3.10 17.96
N LEU A 198 -7.97 3.43 16.82
CA LEU A 198 -8.53 3.08 15.52
C LEU A 198 -8.65 1.55 15.38
N ASN A 199 -9.48 1.06 14.46
CA ASN A 199 -9.57 -0.38 14.19
C ASN A 199 -8.27 -0.87 13.52
N SER A 200 -8.17 -0.72 12.22
CA SER A 200 -6.97 -1.02 11.42
C SER A 200 -7.04 -0.24 10.12
N PRO A 201 -6.55 1.02 10.08
CA PRO A 201 -6.57 1.83 8.86
C PRO A 201 -6.08 1.04 7.66
N ASN A 202 -6.86 1.11 6.56
CA ASN A 202 -6.69 0.25 5.40
C ASN A 202 -6.17 1.00 4.17
N ASP A 203 -6.94 1.93 3.60
CA ASP A 203 -6.46 2.75 2.47
C ASP A 203 -6.56 4.24 2.79
N VAL A 204 -5.74 5.07 2.12
CA VAL A 204 -5.53 6.48 2.43
C VAL A 204 -5.31 7.31 1.18
N VAL A 205 -5.87 8.53 1.17
CA VAL A 205 -5.65 9.54 0.13
C VAL A 205 -5.44 10.91 0.73
N VAL A 206 -4.76 11.78 -0.03
CA VAL A 206 -4.52 13.18 0.34
C VAL A 206 -5.28 14.08 -0.63
N ALA A 207 -6.03 15.04 -0.11
CA ALA A 207 -6.78 16.00 -0.91
C ALA A 207 -5.94 17.25 -1.25
N ALA A 208 -6.48 18.11 -2.12
CA ALA A 208 -5.82 19.33 -2.58
C ALA A 208 -5.53 20.35 -1.46
N ASP A 209 -6.26 20.28 -0.35
CA ASP A 209 -6.07 21.10 0.85
C ASP A 209 -5.10 20.47 1.85
N ASP A 210 -4.36 19.40 1.45
CA ASP A 210 -3.47 18.58 2.27
C ASP A 210 -4.18 17.77 3.37
N SER A 211 -5.52 17.75 3.42
CA SER A 211 -6.25 16.89 4.35
C SER A 211 -6.07 15.42 3.97
N ILE A 212 -5.98 14.57 4.99
CA ILE A 212 -5.73 13.14 4.85
C ILE A 212 -7.03 12.40 5.13
N TRP A 213 -7.46 11.54 4.20
CA TRP A 213 -8.70 10.78 4.29
C TRP A 213 -8.38 9.30 4.26
N PHE A 214 -8.96 8.51 5.17
CA PHE A 214 -8.67 7.08 5.27
C PHE A 214 -9.88 6.28 5.75
N CYS A 215 -9.91 5.00 5.37
CA CYS A 215 -10.87 4.01 5.84
C CYS A 215 -10.29 3.22 7.02
N ASP A 216 -11.16 2.85 7.98
CA ASP A 216 -10.75 2.16 9.20
C ASP A 216 -11.58 0.88 9.45
N PRO A 217 -11.51 -0.12 8.54
CA PRO A 217 -12.15 -1.41 8.74
C PRO A 217 -11.41 -2.25 9.78
N SER A 218 -11.94 -3.45 10.05
CA SER A 218 -11.38 -4.34 11.07
C SER A 218 -10.49 -5.47 10.54
N TYR A 219 -10.04 -5.44 9.28
CA TYR A 219 -9.25 -6.51 8.68
C TYR A 219 -7.97 -6.82 9.47
N GLY A 220 -7.19 -5.81 9.81
CA GLY A 220 -5.91 -5.97 10.49
C GLY A 220 -6.01 -6.39 11.96
N ILE A 221 -7.21 -6.38 12.55
CA ILE A 221 -7.47 -6.86 13.91
C ILE A 221 -8.35 -8.11 13.95
N GLY A 222 -8.83 -8.61 12.81
CA GLY A 222 -9.68 -9.79 12.71
C GLY A 222 -8.93 -11.11 12.91
N GLY A 223 -7.61 -11.13 12.69
CA GLY A 223 -6.80 -12.34 12.74
C GLY A 223 -5.31 -12.04 12.82
N PHE A 224 -4.48 -13.06 12.48
CA PHE A 224 -3.02 -12.97 12.53
C PHE A 224 -2.36 -12.99 11.15
N TYR A 225 -3.14 -12.89 10.08
CA TYR A 225 -2.60 -12.91 8.72
C TYR A 225 -2.20 -11.51 8.24
N GLU A 226 -3.09 -10.54 8.42
CA GLU A 226 -2.86 -9.16 7.99
C GLU A 226 -2.49 -8.21 9.13
N GLY A 227 -2.41 -8.71 10.36
CA GLY A 227 -2.13 -7.90 11.51
C GLY A 227 -2.08 -8.69 12.80
N ILE A 228 -2.55 -8.09 13.89
CA ILE A 228 -2.60 -8.70 15.23
C ILE A 228 -4.04 -8.67 15.72
N LYS A 229 -4.58 -9.87 16.01
CA LYS A 229 -5.94 -9.98 16.53
C LYS A 229 -6.13 -9.12 17.76
N ALA A 230 -7.17 -8.29 17.74
CA ALA A 230 -7.55 -7.42 18.85
C ALA A 230 -9.05 -7.12 18.81
N ASP A 231 -9.59 -6.66 19.93
CA ASP A 231 -10.96 -6.18 19.99
C ASP A 231 -11.07 -4.78 19.35
N LYS A 232 -12.22 -4.51 18.72
CA LYS A 232 -12.57 -3.18 18.27
C LYS A 232 -12.78 -2.26 19.46
N GLU A 233 -12.15 -1.09 19.45
CA GLU A 233 -12.43 -0.03 20.41
C GLU A 233 -13.39 1.01 19.82
N GLN A 234 -13.41 1.16 18.50
CA GLN A 234 -14.40 1.96 17.79
C GLN A 234 -15.70 1.17 17.61
N ASP A 235 -16.83 1.81 17.82
CA ASP A 235 -18.15 1.16 17.72
C ASP A 235 -18.52 0.84 16.27
N LYS A 236 -17.96 1.60 15.30
CA LYS A 236 -18.22 1.49 13.88
C LYS A 236 -16.92 1.40 13.08
N GLN A 237 -17.05 1.06 11.82
CA GLN A 237 -15.97 1.09 10.84
C GLN A 237 -16.18 2.36 9.99
N ASN A 238 -15.36 3.35 10.23
CA ASN A 238 -15.58 4.70 9.74
C ASN A 238 -14.65 5.06 8.59
N VAL A 239 -15.06 6.08 7.84
CA VAL A 239 -14.15 6.88 6.99
C VAL A 239 -13.83 8.15 7.75
N TYR A 240 -12.55 8.46 7.88
CA TYR A 240 -12.06 9.61 8.63
C TYR A 240 -11.40 10.65 7.72
N ARG A 241 -11.41 11.90 8.18
CA ARG A 241 -10.62 13.01 7.66
C ARG A 241 -9.76 13.59 8.78
N VAL A 242 -8.49 13.83 8.50
CA VAL A 242 -7.56 14.56 9.38
C VAL A 242 -7.34 15.96 8.80
N ASP A 243 -7.52 16.98 9.62
CA ASP A 243 -7.24 18.35 9.23
C ASP A 243 -5.72 18.60 9.18
N PRO A 244 -5.17 19.12 8.07
CA PRO A 244 -3.71 19.25 7.91
C PRO A 244 -3.09 20.34 8.81
N LYS A 245 -3.89 21.25 9.33
CA LYS A 245 -3.40 22.39 10.14
C LYS A 245 -3.46 22.11 11.62
N THR A 246 -4.59 21.50 12.07
CA THR A 246 -4.84 21.25 13.48
C THR A 246 -4.49 19.83 13.92
N GLY A 247 -4.46 18.88 12.98
CA GLY A 247 -4.37 17.46 13.26
C GLY A 247 -5.70 16.85 13.77
N ASP A 248 -6.78 17.63 13.80
CA ASP A 248 -8.08 17.14 14.27
C ASP A 248 -8.61 16.06 13.33
N ILE A 249 -9.04 14.96 13.89
CA ILE A 249 -9.66 13.84 13.21
C ILE A 249 -11.18 13.93 13.33
N LYS A 250 -11.87 13.70 12.20
CA LYS A 250 -13.34 13.68 12.11
C LYS A 250 -13.81 12.44 11.36
N VAL A 251 -14.94 11.88 11.80
CA VAL A 251 -15.71 10.92 11.02
C VAL A 251 -16.43 11.69 9.91
N VAL A 252 -16.28 11.24 8.67
CA VAL A 252 -16.98 11.81 7.51
C VAL A 252 -18.06 10.89 6.95
N VAL A 253 -17.94 9.57 7.19
CA VAL A 253 -18.97 8.55 6.93
C VAL A 253 -18.89 7.49 8.03
N ASP A 254 -20.05 7.04 8.52
CA ASP A 254 -20.15 6.08 9.63
C ASP A 254 -21.19 4.96 9.41
N ASP A 255 -21.63 4.79 8.17
CA ASP A 255 -22.69 3.86 7.80
C ASP A 255 -22.21 2.77 6.80
N PHE A 256 -20.91 2.58 6.65
CA PHE A 256 -20.31 1.45 5.97
C PHE A 256 -20.31 0.19 6.85
N ILE A 257 -20.44 -0.98 6.23
CA ILE A 257 -20.22 -2.26 6.92
C ILE A 257 -18.73 -2.56 7.01
N GLN A 258 -17.99 -2.39 5.89
CA GLN A 258 -16.56 -2.66 5.81
C GLN A 258 -15.92 -1.73 4.78
N PRO A 259 -15.69 -0.43 5.13
CA PRO A 259 -15.09 0.51 4.18
C PRO A 259 -13.66 0.06 3.85
N ASN A 260 -13.30 0.12 2.57
CA ASN A 260 -12.01 -0.36 2.07
C ASN A 260 -11.30 0.72 1.25
N GLY A 261 -11.06 0.50 -0.04
CA GLY A 261 -10.38 1.47 -0.88
C GLY A 261 -11.17 2.78 -1.06
N LEU A 262 -10.45 3.88 -1.24
CA LEU A 262 -11.04 5.18 -1.52
C LEU A 262 -10.21 5.99 -2.51
N CYS A 263 -10.86 6.81 -3.36
CA CYS A 263 -10.16 7.80 -4.18
C CYS A 263 -11.03 9.00 -4.53
N PHE A 264 -10.40 10.15 -4.74
CA PHE A 264 -11.07 11.33 -5.28
C PHE A 264 -11.20 11.27 -6.80
N SER A 265 -12.23 11.91 -7.34
CA SER A 265 -12.26 12.31 -8.75
C SER A 265 -11.09 13.27 -9.06
N PRO A 266 -10.71 13.45 -10.36
CA PRO A 266 -9.61 14.35 -10.71
C PRO A 266 -9.80 15.80 -10.23
N ASP A 267 -11.03 16.29 -10.18
CA ASP A 267 -11.39 17.62 -9.70
C ASP A 267 -11.70 17.69 -8.19
N GLU A 268 -11.58 16.54 -7.49
CA GLU A 268 -11.87 16.39 -6.06
C GLU A 268 -13.27 16.77 -5.60
N LYS A 269 -14.23 16.86 -6.53
CA LYS A 269 -15.64 17.10 -6.20
C LYS A 269 -16.40 15.83 -5.84
N LYS A 270 -15.80 14.68 -6.08
CA LYS A 270 -16.33 13.36 -5.71
C LYS A 270 -15.32 12.56 -4.93
N LEU A 271 -15.81 11.76 -3.96
CA LEU A 271 -15.06 10.72 -3.30
C LEU A 271 -15.77 9.39 -3.57
N TYR A 272 -15.03 8.41 -4.05
CA TYR A 272 -15.47 7.03 -4.21
C TYR A 272 -14.93 6.22 -3.05
N VAL A 273 -15.77 5.36 -2.45
CA VAL A 273 -15.38 4.48 -1.35
C VAL A 273 -16.00 3.10 -1.57
N CYS A 274 -15.22 2.05 -1.44
CA CYS A 274 -15.67 0.67 -1.50
C CYS A 274 -16.30 0.24 -0.17
N ASP A 275 -17.44 -0.47 -0.25
CA ASP A 275 -17.95 -1.27 0.86
C ASP A 275 -17.80 -2.75 0.54
N THR A 276 -16.91 -3.40 1.27
CA THR A 276 -16.64 -4.83 1.18
C THR A 276 -17.41 -5.63 2.24
N GLY A 277 -18.56 -5.10 2.67
CA GLY A 277 -19.39 -5.69 3.72
C GLY A 277 -19.75 -7.14 3.49
N TYR A 278 -19.82 -7.58 2.23
CA TYR A 278 -20.03 -8.99 1.86
C TYR A 278 -19.08 -9.95 2.58
N THR A 279 -17.86 -9.53 2.93
CA THR A 279 -16.91 -10.34 3.69
C THR A 279 -17.38 -10.63 5.12
N ASN A 280 -18.36 -9.90 5.63
CA ASN A 280 -18.98 -10.09 6.93
C ASN A 280 -20.33 -10.81 6.87
N GLY A 281 -20.76 -11.25 5.67
CA GLY A 281 -21.99 -11.99 5.45
C GLY A 281 -22.59 -11.72 4.06
N PRO A 282 -23.22 -12.73 3.43
CA PRO A 282 -23.68 -12.64 2.04
C PRO A 282 -24.83 -11.63 1.83
N GLU A 283 -25.51 -11.24 2.90
CA GLU A 283 -26.57 -10.24 2.90
C GLU A 283 -26.03 -8.81 2.75
N ASN A 284 -24.77 -8.60 3.15
CA ASN A 284 -24.15 -7.28 3.20
C ASN A 284 -23.75 -6.78 1.80
N PRO A 285 -23.52 -5.48 1.64
CA PRO A 285 -23.16 -4.88 0.37
C PRO A 285 -21.78 -5.34 -0.15
N SER A 286 -21.66 -5.35 -1.48
CA SER A 286 -20.40 -5.36 -2.21
C SER A 286 -20.55 -4.32 -3.31
N HIS A 287 -20.17 -3.09 -3.04
CA HIS A 287 -20.40 -1.98 -3.96
C HIS A 287 -19.39 -0.83 -3.77
N ILE A 288 -19.39 0.08 -4.72
CA ILE A 288 -18.73 1.37 -4.61
C ILE A 288 -19.80 2.42 -4.35
N ARG A 289 -19.58 3.26 -3.33
CA ARG A 289 -20.39 4.46 -3.10
C ARG A 289 -19.65 5.70 -3.58
N VAL A 290 -20.39 6.68 -4.06
CA VAL A 290 -19.87 8.00 -4.44
C VAL A 290 -20.55 9.09 -3.63
N PHE A 291 -19.76 10.07 -3.22
CA PHE A 291 -20.17 11.21 -2.42
C PHE A 291 -19.79 12.52 -3.10
N ASP A 292 -20.57 13.57 -2.89
CA ASP A 292 -20.13 14.93 -3.15
C ASP A 292 -19.21 15.41 -2.05
N VAL A 293 -18.14 16.11 -2.42
CA VAL A 293 -17.09 16.58 -1.52
C VAL A 293 -17.14 18.09 -1.37
N ASP A 294 -17.21 18.56 -0.13
CA ASP A 294 -16.98 19.96 0.25
C ASP A 294 -15.66 19.98 1.05
N LEU A 295 -14.54 20.20 0.35
CA LEU A 295 -13.21 20.23 1.01
C LEU A 295 -13.11 21.35 2.03
N ALA A 296 -13.69 22.52 1.76
CA ALA A 296 -13.63 23.68 2.65
C ALA A 296 -14.34 23.41 3.99
N ALA A 297 -15.48 22.71 3.95
CA ALA A 297 -16.21 22.30 5.15
C ALA A 297 -15.70 20.96 5.72
N GLY A 298 -14.87 20.23 4.98
CA GLY A 298 -14.36 18.90 5.36
C GLY A 298 -15.50 17.90 5.54
N ARG A 299 -16.47 17.86 4.63
CA ARG A 299 -17.65 16.99 4.72
C ARG A 299 -18.05 16.39 3.38
N LEU A 300 -18.79 15.29 3.48
CA LEU A 300 -19.39 14.57 2.36
C LEU A 300 -20.92 14.74 2.39
N SER A 301 -21.53 14.63 1.21
CA SER A 301 -22.98 14.69 1.03
C SER A 301 -23.41 13.86 -0.19
N ASN A 302 -24.72 13.74 -0.41
CA ASN A 302 -25.32 13.12 -1.60
C ASN A 302 -24.78 11.72 -1.91
N SER A 303 -24.66 10.87 -0.86
CA SER A 303 -24.24 9.48 -1.01
C SER A 303 -25.17 8.70 -1.93
N LYS A 304 -24.59 7.97 -2.87
CA LYS A 304 -25.30 7.00 -3.71
C LYS A 304 -24.42 5.82 -4.08
N VAL A 305 -25.02 4.69 -4.38
CA VAL A 305 -24.30 3.55 -4.99
C VAL A 305 -23.88 3.97 -6.40
N PHE A 306 -22.58 3.84 -6.66
CA PHE A 306 -21.96 4.11 -7.96
C PHE A 306 -21.97 2.87 -8.84
N ALA A 307 -21.55 1.73 -8.27
CA ALA A 307 -21.56 0.45 -8.96
C ALA A 307 -21.66 -0.71 -7.94
N ASP A 308 -22.51 -1.67 -8.24
CA ASP A 308 -22.56 -2.95 -7.51
C ASP A 308 -21.56 -3.93 -8.11
N MET A 309 -20.95 -4.76 -7.25
CA MET A 309 -20.09 -5.85 -7.70
C MET A 309 -20.89 -7.14 -7.83
N PRO A 310 -20.58 -8.00 -8.81
CA PRO A 310 -21.21 -9.31 -8.92
C PRO A 310 -20.76 -10.18 -7.75
N LYS A 311 -21.69 -10.46 -6.83
CA LYS A 311 -21.41 -11.38 -5.73
C LYS A 311 -21.05 -12.78 -6.26
N PRO A 312 -20.08 -13.49 -5.66
CA PRO A 312 -19.41 -13.19 -4.39
C PRO A 312 -18.20 -12.24 -4.48
N SER A 313 -17.87 -11.71 -5.66
CA SER A 313 -16.72 -10.81 -5.81
C SER A 313 -16.89 -9.49 -5.06
N ILE A 314 -15.79 -8.95 -4.60
CA ILE A 314 -15.70 -7.64 -3.96
C ILE A 314 -14.77 -6.72 -4.76
N THR A 315 -14.89 -5.41 -4.53
CA THR A 315 -13.92 -4.42 -4.97
C THR A 315 -13.14 -3.91 -3.76
N ASP A 316 -11.84 -3.66 -3.94
CA ASP A 316 -10.93 -3.28 -2.87
C ASP A 316 -10.32 -1.91 -3.16
N GLY A 317 -9.13 -1.81 -3.74
CA GLY A 317 -8.52 -0.55 -4.10
C GLY A 317 -9.04 0.04 -5.42
N LEU A 318 -9.00 1.36 -5.55
CA LEU A 318 -9.48 2.07 -6.73
C LEU A 318 -8.72 3.38 -6.99
N ARG A 319 -8.66 3.78 -8.28
CA ARG A 319 -8.01 5.04 -8.71
C ARG A 319 -8.76 5.63 -9.89
N CYS A 320 -8.77 6.95 -9.98
CA CYS A 320 -9.28 7.65 -11.16
C CYS A 320 -8.18 7.91 -12.19
N ASP A 321 -8.54 7.86 -13.48
CA ASP A 321 -7.73 8.47 -14.51
C ASP A 321 -8.05 9.96 -14.66
N ARG A 322 -7.26 10.70 -15.47
CA ARG A 322 -7.42 12.15 -15.65
C ARG A 322 -8.73 12.56 -16.29
N ASP A 323 -9.40 11.63 -17.00
CA ASP A 323 -10.68 11.88 -17.67
C ASP A 323 -11.87 11.54 -16.75
N GLY A 324 -11.60 11.12 -15.51
CA GLY A 324 -12.62 10.83 -14.49
C GLY A 324 -13.16 9.41 -14.52
N ARG A 325 -12.59 8.51 -15.34
CA ARG A 325 -12.97 7.09 -15.30
C ARG A 325 -12.44 6.48 -14.01
N LEU A 326 -13.24 5.60 -13.42
CA LEU A 326 -12.87 4.88 -12.21
C LEU A 326 -12.32 3.50 -12.58
N TRP A 327 -11.09 3.23 -12.15
CA TRP A 327 -10.44 1.93 -12.25
C TRP A 327 -10.44 1.30 -10.87
N CYS A 328 -11.01 0.11 -10.73
CA CYS A 328 -11.12 -0.59 -9.46
C CYS A 328 -10.67 -2.04 -9.57
N SER A 329 -10.06 -2.53 -8.50
CA SER A 329 -9.75 -3.94 -8.33
C SER A 329 -11.01 -4.75 -8.10
N VAL A 330 -10.99 -6.02 -8.52
CA VAL A 330 -12.06 -7.00 -8.24
C VAL A 330 -11.43 -8.35 -7.93
N GLY A 331 -11.96 -9.03 -6.95
CA GLY A 331 -11.50 -10.37 -6.58
C GLY A 331 -12.31 -11.02 -5.46
N TRP A 332 -11.75 -12.06 -4.87
CA TRP A 332 -12.32 -12.81 -3.74
C TRP A 332 -13.58 -13.63 -4.04
N GLY A 333 -13.93 -13.76 -5.28
CA GLY A 333 -15.14 -14.49 -5.64
C GLY A 333 -14.92 -15.49 -6.74
N ASP A 334 -15.52 -15.21 -7.90
CA ASP A 334 -15.30 -15.99 -9.09
C ASP A 334 -13.95 -15.63 -9.72
N PRO A 335 -13.01 -16.58 -9.90
CA PRO A 335 -11.73 -16.33 -10.58
C PRO A 335 -11.87 -15.73 -11.99
N ASN A 336 -13.02 -15.89 -12.64
CA ASN A 336 -13.30 -15.27 -13.94
C ASN A 336 -13.60 -13.77 -13.82
N GLU A 337 -13.86 -13.27 -12.61
CA GLU A 337 -14.09 -11.85 -12.32
C GLU A 337 -12.85 -11.17 -11.76
N ASP A 338 -11.79 -11.93 -11.39
CA ASP A 338 -10.54 -11.39 -10.85
C ASP A 338 -9.87 -10.47 -11.86
N GLY A 339 -9.48 -9.29 -11.39
CA GLY A 339 -8.82 -8.32 -12.24
C GLY A 339 -9.15 -6.86 -11.92
N VAL A 340 -9.20 -6.05 -12.97
CA VAL A 340 -9.49 -4.62 -12.88
C VAL A 340 -10.70 -4.29 -13.75
N ARG A 341 -11.62 -3.50 -13.23
CA ARG A 341 -12.75 -2.93 -13.98
C ARG A 341 -12.54 -1.45 -14.19
N CYS A 342 -12.98 -0.95 -15.32
CA CYS A 342 -12.98 0.47 -15.68
C CYS A 342 -14.41 0.95 -15.91
N TYR A 343 -14.81 1.99 -15.19
CA TYR A 343 -16.14 2.59 -15.29
C TYR A 343 -16.04 4.01 -15.83
N THR A 344 -17.10 4.49 -16.52
CA THR A 344 -17.27 5.92 -16.78
C THR A 344 -17.48 6.68 -15.47
N ALA A 345 -17.40 8.02 -15.51
CA ALA A 345 -17.72 8.87 -14.35
C ALA A 345 -19.18 8.72 -13.87
N GLU A 346 -20.07 8.25 -14.75
CA GLU A 346 -21.49 8.02 -14.48
C GLU A 346 -21.77 6.62 -13.90
N GLY A 347 -20.79 5.69 -13.92
CA GLY A 347 -20.89 4.34 -13.35
C GLY A 347 -21.15 3.24 -14.39
N ASP A 348 -21.06 3.55 -15.67
CA ASP A 348 -21.17 2.54 -16.72
C ASP A 348 -19.88 1.73 -16.86
N LEU A 349 -19.95 0.41 -16.82
CA LEU A 349 -18.80 -0.46 -17.03
C LEU A 349 -18.31 -0.38 -18.49
N LEU A 350 -17.06 0.05 -18.68
CA LEU A 350 -16.41 0.15 -20.00
C LEU A 350 -15.70 -1.12 -20.40
N GLY A 351 -15.11 -1.82 -19.43
CA GLY A 351 -14.36 -3.03 -19.69
C GLY A 351 -13.66 -3.61 -18.46
N LYS A 352 -13.03 -4.76 -18.67
CA LYS A 352 -12.30 -5.52 -17.64
C LYS A 352 -10.92 -5.89 -18.14
N VAL A 353 -9.96 -5.92 -17.23
CA VAL A 353 -8.63 -6.51 -17.40
C VAL A 353 -8.56 -7.72 -16.49
N HIS A 354 -8.52 -8.93 -17.07
CA HIS A 354 -8.41 -10.16 -16.29
C HIS A 354 -6.97 -10.36 -15.80
N ILE A 355 -6.85 -10.66 -14.53
CA ILE A 355 -5.58 -10.99 -13.86
C ILE A 355 -5.73 -12.41 -13.30
N PRO A 356 -4.73 -13.28 -13.40
CA PRO A 356 -4.82 -14.67 -12.94
C PRO A 356 -4.74 -14.83 -11.41
N GLU A 357 -4.91 -13.77 -10.67
CA GLU A 357 -4.89 -13.71 -9.21
C GLU A 357 -5.92 -12.69 -8.74
N THR A 358 -6.46 -12.88 -7.54
CA THR A 358 -7.29 -11.86 -6.88
C THR A 358 -6.53 -10.53 -6.80
N VAL A 359 -7.15 -9.47 -7.27
CA VAL A 359 -6.57 -8.13 -7.29
C VAL A 359 -7.04 -7.33 -6.08
N ALA A 360 -6.07 -6.88 -5.29
CA ALA A 360 -6.32 -6.07 -4.11
C ALA A 360 -6.35 -4.57 -4.44
N ASN A 361 -5.33 -4.04 -5.12
CA ASN A 361 -5.23 -2.60 -5.33
C ASN A 361 -4.45 -2.27 -6.61
N LEU A 362 -4.43 -1.00 -7.00
CA LEU A 362 -3.76 -0.54 -8.22
C LEU A 362 -3.31 0.93 -8.11
N CYS A 363 -2.30 1.32 -8.89
CA CYS A 363 -1.93 2.71 -9.04
C CYS A 363 -1.42 3.00 -10.45
N PHE A 364 -1.61 4.24 -10.89
CA PHE A 364 -0.98 4.71 -12.12
C PHE A 364 0.45 5.17 -11.88
N GLY A 365 1.35 4.77 -12.75
CA GLY A 365 2.75 5.15 -12.75
C GLY A 365 3.33 5.23 -14.15
N GLY A 366 4.66 5.14 -14.24
CA GLY A 366 5.40 5.33 -15.48
C GLY A 366 5.63 6.80 -15.83
N GLN A 367 6.57 7.04 -16.72
CA GLN A 367 6.97 8.40 -17.12
C GLN A 367 5.80 9.22 -17.67
N GLN A 368 4.88 8.59 -18.39
CA GLN A 368 3.69 9.21 -18.95
C GLN A 368 2.46 9.05 -18.05
N ARG A 369 2.60 8.43 -16.87
CA ARG A 369 1.49 8.09 -15.96
C ARG A 369 0.39 7.23 -16.62
N ASN A 370 0.76 6.43 -17.58
CA ASN A 370 -0.12 5.54 -18.33
C ASN A 370 0.24 4.06 -18.16
N ARG A 371 1.07 3.75 -17.18
CA ARG A 371 1.36 2.37 -16.78
C ARG A 371 0.59 2.08 -15.49
N LEU A 372 -0.40 1.21 -15.58
CA LEU A 372 -1.18 0.77 -14.44
C LEU A 372 -0.43 -0.37 -13.75
N TYR A 373 -0.02 -0.17 -12.51
CA TYR A 373 0.54 -1.21 -11.65
C TYR A 373 -0.58 -1.80 -10.82
N ILE A 374 -0.63 -3.13 -10.72
CA ILE A 374 -1.73 -3.89 -10.17
C ILE A 374 -1.17 -4.87 -9.15
N CYS A 375 -1.60 -4.78 -7.90
CA CYS A 375 -1.29 -5.74 -6.85
C CYS A 375 -2.25 -6.92 -6.96
N GLY A 376 -1.78 -8.03 -7.51
CA GLY A 376 -2.39 -9.34 -7.35
C GLY A 376 -1.92 -9.95 -6.04
N SER A 377 -2.53 -11.05 -5.61
CA SER A 377 -2.25 -11.65 -4.29
C SER A 377 -0.76 -11.90 -4.04
N SER A 378 -0.10 -12.59 -4.97
CA SER A 378 1.31 -12.97 -4.82
C SER A 378 2.27 -12.20 -5.73
N SER A 379 1.76 -11.29 -6.56
CA SER A 379 2.52 -10.68 -7.64
C SER A 379 2.16 -9.22 -7.86
N LEU A 380 3.12 -8.47 -8.41
CA LEU A 380 2.90 -7.15 -8.98
C LEU A 380 2.80 -7.30 -10.51
N TYR A 381 1.72 -6.79 -11.08
CA TYR A 381 1.49 -6.75 -12.52
C TYR A 381 1.57 -5.32 -13.04
N ALA A 382 1.76 -5.18 -14.34
CA ALA A 382 1.73 -3.89 -15.01
C ALA A 382 1.05 -4.00 -16.38
N LEU A 383 0.34 -2.94 -16.76
CA LEU A 383 -0.34 -2.80 -18.05
C LEU A 383 -0.18 -1.37 -18.55
N TYR A 384 0.16 -1.19 -19.81
CA TYR A 384 0.09 0.13 -20.44
C TYR A 384 -1.34 0.45 -20.88
N THR A 385 -1.81 1.63 -20.51
CA THR A 385 -3.12 2.16 -20.91
C THR A 385 -2.96 3.31 -21.91
N SER A 386 -4.01 3.60 -22.71
CA SER A 386 -4.07 4.76 -23.58
C SER A 386 -4.44 6.05 -22.85
N VAL A 387 -4.66 5.99 -21.56
CA VAL A 387 -5.02 7.12 -20.69
C VAL A 387 -3.99 7.32 -19.60
N GLN A 388 -3.99 8.49 -19.00
CA GLN A 388 -3.10 8.84 -17.90
C GLN A 388 -3.87 8.81 -16.58
N GLY A 389 -3.24 8.35 -15.52
CA GLY A 389 -3.78 8.49 -14.16
C GLY A 389 -3.96 9.94 -13.77
N ALA A 390 -4.94 10.22 -12.93
CA ALA A 390 -5.15 11.54 -12.37
C ALA A 390 -3.86 12.03 -11.68
N LEU A 391 -3.58 13.33 -11.84
CA LEU A 391 -2.48 13.98 -11.12
C LEU A 391 -2.93 14.15 -9.67
N LYS A 392 -2.57 13.19 -8.83
CA LYS A 392 -2.68 13.28 -7.38
C LYS A 392 -1.30 13.11 -6.80
N PRO A 393 -1.03 13.74 -5.66
CA PRO A 393 0.23 13.52 -5.00
C PRO A 393 0.41 12.06 -4.71
#